data_6f5f8f0b869fb5bf87e9c59c1aeb5cca
#
_entry.id   6f5f8f0b869fb5bf87e9c59c1aeb5cca
#
_cell.length_a   1.000
_cell.length_b   1.000
_cell.length_c   1.000
_cell.angle_alpha   90.00
_cell.angle_beta   90.00
_cell.angle_gamma   90.00
#
_symmetry.space_group_name_H-M   'P 1'
#
loop_
_entity.id
_entity.type
_entity.pdbx_description
1 polymer ?
#
loop_
_entity_poly.entity_id
_entity_poly.type
_entity_poly.pdbx_seq_one_letter_code
_entity_poly.pdbx_strand_id
1 'polypeptide(L)'
;DFAKRLGVSTSGSVDKVAIQLCDFVEADFNRKLDEPSKIVEALAPKERKELWRKLDIFPGGIHGEIMFATSSCLTNVDGYYQSLALKAMRLGVAMAYQSQIVNEYCQDVLYGIPRPHKMRVDLGVLDPDYVNVLPNGHEPFLGFTMVQLARQPEWQRKATDAGAKGLRIIANIETGQEMIQRWEMDGTFYGFTGNWIMQEAVLASGCVDLFACDMNCSMPIDP
;
A
#
# COMPACT_ATOMS: atom_id res chain seq x y z
N ASP A 1 15.89 8.25 -8.17
CA ASP A 1 15.64 9.51 -7.44
C ASP A 1 15.45 9.30 -5.94
N PHE A 2 14.69 8.27 -5.50
CA PHE A 2 14.44 8.03 -4.08
C PHE A 2 15.73 7.78 -3.30
N ALA A 3 16.60 6.87 -3.76
CA ALA A 3 17.91 6.61 -3.15
C ALA A 3 18.74 7.91 -3.00
N LYS A 4 18.77 8.76 -4.04
CA LYS A 4 19.47 10.05 -3.97
C LYS A 4 18.90 10.98 -2.90
N ARG A 5 17.59 11.05 -2.75
CA ARG A 5 16.95 11.88 -1.71
C ARG A 5 17.31 11.42 -0.31
N LEU A 6 17.49 10.12 -0.13
CA LEU A 6 17.92 9.53 1.14
C LEU A 6 19.44 9.55 1.37
N GLY A 7 20.21 10.02 0.40
CA GLY A 7 21.68 10.00 0.47
C GLY A 7 22.31 8.62 0.27
N VAL A 8 21.54 7.65 -0.26
CA VAL A 8 22.04 6.31 -0.60
C VAL A 8 22.77 6.37 -1.92
N SER A 9 23.93 5.67 -2.00
CA SER A 9 24.73 5.61 -3.21
C SER A 9 23.93 5.02 -4.38
N THR A 10 24.00 5.68 -5.53
CA THR A 10 23.37 5.18 -6.77
C THR A 10 24.41 4.60 -7.74
N SER A 11 25.61 4.28 -7.27
CA SER A 11 26.67 3.66 -8.06
C SER A 11 26.52 2.12 -8.04
N GLY A 12 26.57 1.50 -9.22
CA GLY A 12 26.48 0.06 -9.39
C GLY A 12 25.25 -0.41 -10.16
N SER A 13 24.96 -1.71 -10.07
CA SER A 13 23.75 -2.28 -10.67
C SER A 13 22.46 -1.82 -9.94
N VAL A 14 21.33 -1.90 -10.61
CA VAL A 14 20.01 -1.59 -10.02
C VAL A 14 19.76 -2.42 -8.75
N ASP A 15 20.09 -3.72 -8.81
CA ASP A 15 19.91 -4.63 -7.67
C ASP A 15 20.75 -4.20 -6.46
N LYS A 16 22.00 -3.79 -6.69
CA LYS A 16 22.87 -3.30 -5.62
C LYS A 16 22.30 -2.04 -4.98
N VAL A 17 21.79 -1.11 -5.78
CA VAL A 17 21.17 0.12 -5.26
C VAL A 17 19.88 -0.21 -4.50
N ALA A 18 19.08 -1.16 -5.00
CA ALA A 18 17.86 -1.60 -4.32
C ALA A 18 18.17 -2.23 -2.96
N ILE A 19 19.14 -3.14 -2.88
CA ILE A 19 19.57 -3.75 -1.61
C ILE A 19 20.05 -2.68 -0.62
N GLN A 20 20.92 -1.76 -1.05
CA GLN A 20 21.38 -0.68 -0.19
C GLN A 20 20.26 0.24 0.29
N LEU A 21 19.24 0.43 -0.53
CA LEU A 21 18.05 1.20 -0.16
C LEU A 21 17.22 0.46 0.89
N CYS A 22 17.00 -0.85 0.73
CA CYS A 22 16.33 -1.69 1.72
C CYS A 22 17.07 -1.67 3.07
N ASP A 23 18.40 -1.88 3.06
CA ASP A 23 19.22 -1.82 4.26
C ASP A 23 19.10 -0.46 4.97
N PHE A 24 19.08 0.64 4.21
CA PHE A 24 18.91 1.99 4.75
C PHE A 24 17.54 2.17 5.41
N VAL A 25 16.49 1.73 4.75
CA VAL A 25 15.10 1.83 5.23
C VAL A 25 14.94 0.99 6.51
N GLU A 26 15.41 -0.26 6.50
CA GLU A 26 15.37 -1.14 7.66
C GLU A 26 16.14 -0.56 8.85
N ALA A 27 17.34 -0.03 8.60
CA ALA A 27 18.13 0.62 9.64
C ALA A 27 17.42 1.86 10.22
N ASP A 28 16.70 2.64 9.39
CA ASP A 28 15.94 3.80 9.86
C ASP A 28 14.70 3.39 10.66
N PHE A 29 14.01 2.30 10.28
CA PHE A 29 12.87 1.76 11.02
C PHE A 29 13.24 1.31 12.44
N ASN A 30 14.48 0.84 12.61
CA ASN A 30 15.01 0.33 13.87
C ASN A 30 15.79 1.39 14.69
N ARG A 31 15.77 2.66 14.30
CA ARG A 31 16.38 3.73 15.10
C ARG A 31 15.70 3.86 16.46
N LYS A 32 16.48 4.27 17.47
CA LYS A 32 15.92 4.54 18.80
C LYS A 32 15.01 5.77 18.79
N LEU A 33 14.17 5.90 19.81
CA LEU A 33 13.24 7.03 19.97
C LEU A 33 13.92 8.40 20.06
N ASP A 34 15.14 8.45 20.59
CA ASP A 34 15.96 9.67 20.73
C ASP A 34 16.89 9.92 19.52
N GLU A 35 16.89 9.01 18.55
CA GLU A 35 17.62 9.14 17.30
C GLU A 35 16.67 9.58 16.17
N PRO A 36 16.74 10.82 15.67
CA PRO A 36 15.84 11.29 14.62
C PRO A 36 15.85 10.41 13.36
N SER A 37 14.67 10.13 12.80
CA SER A 37 14.54 9.40 11.53
C SER A 37 15.23 10.14 10.40
N LYS A 38 16.09 9.44 9.66
CA LYS A 38 16.75 9.97 8.47
C LYS A 38 15.80 10.09 7.28
N ILE A 39 14.80 9.22 7.20
CA ILE A 39 13.75 9.27 6.17
C ILE A 39 12.95 10.56 6.35
N VAL A 40 12.45 10.83 7.56
CA VAL A 40 11.70 12.05 7.86
C VAL A 40 12.58 13.29 7.63
N GLU A 41 13.84 13.23 8.03
CA GLU A 41 14.79 14.32 7.82
C GLU A 41 15.02 14.65 6.35
N ALA A 42 15.10 13.63 5.51
CA ALA A 42 15.37 13.78 4.07
C ALA A 42 14.14 14.22 3.26
N LEU A 43 12.95 13.76 3.66
CA LEU A 43 11.74 13.91 2.84
C LEU A 43 10.81 15.03 3.31
N ALA A 44 10.77 15.33 4.61
CA ALA A 44 9.84 16.31 5.14
C ALA A 44 10.23 17.77 4.81
N PRO A 45 9.24 18.65 4.57
CA PRO A 45 9.47 20.07 4.38
C PRO A 45 10.13 20.71 5.60
N LYS A 46 10.98 21.70 5.35
CA LYS A 46 11.76 22.38 6.41
C LYS A 46 10.88 22.92 7.55
N GLU A 47 9.81 23.63 7.18
CA GLU A 47 8.89 24.26 8.14
C GLU A 47 8.19 23.23 9.03
N ARG A 48 7.88 22.05 8.47
CA ARG A 48 7.29 20.93 9.22
C ARG A 48 8.28 20.36 10.22
N LYS A 49 9.52 20.12 9.79
CA LYS A 49 10.60 19.62 10.66
C LYS A 49 10.87 20.56 11.84
N GLU A 50 10.90 21.86 11.60
CA GLU A 50 11.09 22.88 12.65
C GLU A 50 9.93 22.85 13.65
N LEU A 51 8.67 22.79 13.16
CA LEU A 51 7.49 22.69 14.01
C LEU A 51 7.50 21.41 14.85
N TRP A 52 7.78 20.25 14.22
CA TRP A 52 7.78 18.98 14.94
C TRP A 52 8.87 18.89 16.02
N ARG A 53 10.03 19.48 15.79
CA ARG A 53 11.07 19.61 16.83
C ARG A 53 10.62 20.53 17.98
N LYS A 54 9.99 21.66 17.65
CA LYS A 54 9.46 22.57 18.66
C LYS A 54 8.38 21.92 19.53
N LEU A 55 7.61 21.02 18.99
CA LEU A 55 6.53 20.29 19.70
C LEU A 55 7.00 18.97 20.31
N ASP A 56 8.28 18.63 20.17
CA ASP A 56 8.85 17.34 20.59
C ASP A 56 8.16 16.11 20.00
N ILE A 57 7.69 16.25 18.75
CA ILE A 57 7.03 15.16 17.99
C ILE A 57 7.82 14.74 16.74
N PHE A 58 9.09 15.12 16.63
CA PHE A 58 9.93 14.61 15.56
C PHE A 58 10.30 13.15 15.86
N PRO A 59 9.95 12.17 14.97
CA PRO A 59 10.04 10.76 15.32
C PRO A 59 11.45 10.19 15.21
N GLY A 60 11.67 9.10 15.92
CA GLY A 60 12.75 8.15 15.71
C GLY A 60 12.37 7.07 14.70
N GLY A 61 12.77 5.81 14.95
CA GLY A 61 12.38 4.68 14.13
C GLY A 61 10.93 4.24 14.39
N ILE A 62 10.21 3.90 13.34
CA ILE A 62 8.78 3.57 13.40
C ILE A 62 8.48 2.42 14.36
N HIS A 63 9.33 1.38 14.45
CA HIS A 63 9.13 0.26 15.37
C HIS A 63 9.14 0.74 16.83
N GLY A 64 10.07 1.63 17.17
CA GLY A 64 10.12 2.25 18.50
C GLY A 64 8.92 3.13 18.79
N GLU A 65 8.47 3.90 17.80
CA GLU A 65 7.30 4.78 17.94
C GLU A 65 6.00 3.99 18.17
N ILE A 66 5.80 2.87 17.46
CA ILE A 66 4.65 1.98 17.66
C ILE A 66 4.67 1.42 19.08
N MET A 67 5.81 0.87 19.52
CA MET A 67 5.95 0.31 20.88
C MET A 67 5.73 1.36 21.95
N PHE A 68 6.25 2.55 21.76
CA PHE A 68 6.11 3.66 22.68
C PHE A 68 4.66 4.15 22.79
N ALA A 69 4.00 4.35 21.68
CA ALA A 69 2.60 4.77 21.65
C ALA A 69 1.69 3.68 22.27
N THR A 70 1.87 2.41 21.88
CA THR A 70 1.08 1.30 22.39
C THR A 70 1.25 1.11 23.90
N SER A 71 2.48 1.12 24.40
CA SER A 71 2.75 0.98 25.85
C SER A 71 2.19 2.15 26.66
N SER A 72 2.18 3.35 26.07
CA SER A 72 1.64 4.57 26.72
C SER A 72 0.13 4.50 26.92
N CYS A 73 -0.60 3.74 26.11
CA CYS A 73 -2.05 3.56 26.23
C CYS A 73 -2.46 2.63 27.37
N LEU A 74 -1.51 1.97 28.06
CA LEU A 74 -1.82 1.14 29.23
C LEU A 74 -2.29 2.03 30.40
N THR A 75 -3.28 1.58 31.15
CA THR A 75 -4.04 2.36 32.13
C THR A 75 -3.23 3.02 33.24
N ASN A 76 -2.05 2.51 33.55
CA ASN A 76 -1.19 2.98 34.62
C ASN A 76 0.15 3.55 34.16
N VAL A 77 0.34 3.78 32.85
CA VAL A 77 1.61 4.28 32.29
C VAL A 77 1.54 5.76 32.01
N ASP A 78 0.51 6.20 31.30
CA ASP A 78 0.32 7.62 30.95
C ASP A 78 -1.17 7.98 30.98
N GLY A 79 -1.58 8.73 31.98
CA GLY A 79 -2.97 9.24 32.13
C GLY A 79 -3.14 10.69 31.64
N TYR A 80 -2.09 11.33 31.13
CA TYR A 80 -2.14 12.73 30.73
C TYR A 80 -2.46 12.85 29.23
N TYR A 81 -3.67 13.32 28.91
CA TYR A 81 -4.18 13.31 27.54
C TYR A 81 -3.34 14.12 26.55
N GLN A 82 -2.70 15.22 26.97
CA GLN A 82 -1.81 15.99 26.10
C GLN A 82 -0.56 15.19 25.73
N SER A 83 0.02 14.45 26.68
CA SER A 83 1.14 13.56 26.43
C SER A 83 0.76 12.48 25.42
N LEU A 84 -0.40 11.83 25.63
CA LEU A 84 -0.91 10.81 24.69
C LEU A 84 -1.16 11.39 23.30
N ALA A 85 -1.73 12.59 23.21
CA ALA A 85 -1.96 13.27 21.94
C ALA A 85 -0.63 13.57 21.20
N LEU A 86 0.40 14.05 21.89
CA LEU A 86 1.71 14.29 21.29
C LEU A 86 2.39 13.00 20.82
N LYS A 87 2.29 11.92 21.58
CA LYS A 87 2.78 10.59 21.17
C LYS A 87 2.04 10.06 19.94
N ALA A 88 0.72 10.23 19.90
CA ALA A 88 -0.07 9.85 18.72
C ALA A 88 0.32 10.67 17.48
N MET A 89 0.54 11.98 17.63
CA MET A 89 1.02 12.84 16.54
C MET A 89 2.42 12.43 16.08
N ARG A 90 3.33 12.11 16.99
CA ARG A 90 4.68 11.64 16.71
C ARG A 90 4.64 10.32 15.92
N LEU A 91 3.84 9.35 16.36
CA LEU A 91 3.59 8.12 15.63
C LEU A 91 2.98 8.40 14.24
N GLY A 92 2.02 9.33 14.15
CA GLY A 92 1.42 9.72 12.88
C GLY A 92 2.44 10.27 11.87
N VAL A 93 3.42 11.05 12.32
CA VAL A 93 4.53 11.52 11.46
C VAL A 93 5.41 10.34 11.01
N ALA A 94 5.75 9.42 11.92
CA ALA A 94 6.51 8.22 11.56
C ALA A 94 5.77 7.37 10.53
N MET A 95 4.49 7.08 10.76
CA MET A 95 3.65 6.31 9.83
C MET A 95 3.56 6.95 8.45
N ALA A 96 3.35 8.25 8.38
CA ALA A 96 3.24 8.95 7.09
C ALA A 96 4.53 8.87 6.27
N TYR A 97 5.70 9.02 6.89
CA TYR A 97 6.97 9.09 6.16
C TYR A 97 7.69 7.76 6.05
N GLN A 98 7.77 6.98 7.12
CA GLN A 98 8.50 5.72 7.13
C GLN A 98 7.66 4.55 6.60
N SER A 99 6.33 4.60 6.71
CA SER A 99 5.46 3.57 6.14
C SER A 99 4.90 4.02 4.79
N GLN A 100 3.97 4.98 4.78
CA GLN A 100 3.21 5.32 3.57
C GLN A 100 4.08 5.82 2.41
N ILE A 101 4.92 6.83 2.64
CA ILE A 101 5.77 7.39 1.56
C ILE A 101 6.79 6.37 1.07
N VAL A 102 7.38 5.57 1.96
CA VAL A 102 8.31 4.51 1.56
C VAL A 102 7.60 3.46 0.71
N ASN A 103 6.39 3.04 1.11
CA ASN A 103 5.57 2.10 0.35
C ASN A 103 5.29 2.61 -1.08
N GLU A 104 4.86 3.86 -1.22
CA GLU A 104 4.63 4.49 -2.52
C GLU A 104 5.89 4.47 -3.42
N TYR A 105 7.06 4.79 -2.87
CA TYR A 105 8.31 4.71 -3.62
C TYR A 105 8.69 3.28 -4.00
N CYS A 106 8.40 2.30 -3.15
CA CYS A 106 8.61 0.88 -3.48
C CYS A 106 7.70 0.46 -4.64
N GLN A 107 6.43 0.87 -4.63
CA GLN A 107 5.50 0.62 -5.72
C GLN A 107 5.97 1.27 -7.03
N ASP A 108 6.43 2.51 -6.97
CA ASP A 108 6.97 3.22 -8.14
C ASP A 108 8.17 2.49 -8.77
N VAL A 109 9.03 1.92 -7.94
CA VAL A 109 10.20 1.15 -8.38
C VAL A 109 9.80 -0.18 -9.02
N LEU A 110 8.84 -0.89 -8.41
CA LEU A 110 8.47 -2.25 -8.83
C LEU A 110 7.45 -2.25 -9.97
N TYR A 111 6.51 -1.32 -9.98
CA TYR A 111 5.35 -1.35 -10.89
C TYR A 111 5.26 -0.14 -11.82
N GLY A 112 6.10 0.86 -11.62
CA GLY A 112 6.17 2.05 -12.46
C GLY A 112 5.51 3.29 -11.81
N ILE A 113 5.87 4.44 -12.35
CA ILE A 113 5.39 5.74 -11.87
C ILE A 113 3.94 5.95 -12.34
N PRO A 114 3.05 6.48 -11.50
CA PRO A 114 1.67 6.80 -11.85
C PRO A 114 1.56 7.68 -13.08
N ARG A 115 0.62 7.34 -13.97
CA ARG A 115 0.32 8.06 -15.21
C ARG A 115 -1.19 8.04 -15.48
N PRO A 116 -1.73 9.01 -16.23
CA PRO A 116 -3.11 8.94 -16.69
C PRO A 116 -3.31 7.74 -17.64
N HIS A 117 -4.28 6.89 -17.34
CA HIS A 117 -4.67 5.74 -18.15
C HIS A 117 -6.16 5.78 -18.48
N LYS A 118 -6.54 5.15 -19.59
CA LYS A 118 -7.95 4.84 -19.86
C LYS A 118 -8.35 3.63 -19.02
N MET A 119 -9.53 3.70 -18.40
CA MET A 119 -10.03 2.62 -17.56
C MET A 119 -11.49 2.31 -17.85
N ARG A 120 -11.89 1.07 -17.55
CA ARG A 120 -13.28 0.64 -17.48
C ARG A 120 -13.68 0.63 -16.01
N VAL A 121 -14.73 1.34 -15.68
CA VAL A 121 -15.18 1.52 -14.30
C VAL A 121 -16.64 1.13 -14.19
N ASP A 122 -17.06 0.72 -13.00
CA ASP A 122 -18.42 0.36 -12.62
C ASP A 122 -18.68 -1.15 -12.64
N LEU A 123 -19.87 -1.56 -12.16
CA LEU A 123 -20.30 -2.96 -12.07
C LEU A 123 -20.32 -3.67 -13.43
N GLY A 124 -20.49 -2.94 -14.52
CA GLY A 124 -20.46 -3.49 -15.87
C GLY A 124 -19.12 -4.11 -16.33
N VAL A 125 -18.06 -4.02 -15.49
CA VAL A 125 -16.80 -4.74 -15.74
C VAL A 125 -16.86 -6.22 -15.34
N LEU A 126 -17.85 -6.58 -14.50
CA LEU A 126 -18.09 -7.97 -14.09
C LEU A 126 -18.85 -8.71 -15.18
N ASP A 127 -18.36 -9.85 -15.57
CA ASP A 127 -18.97 -10.71 -16.59
C ASP A 127 -19.01 -12.16 -16.06
N PRO A 128 -20.19 -12.74 -15.81
CA PRO A 128 -20.33 -14.08 -15.22
C PRO A 128 -19.76 -15.20 -16.09
N ASP A 129 -19.47 -14.94 -17.36
CA ASP A 129 -18.82 -15.91 -18.24
C ASP A 129 -17.30 -16.01 -18.03
N TYR A 130 -16.71 -15.15 -17.20
CA TYR A 130 -15.30 -15.17 -16.84
C TYR A 130 -15.12 -15.50 -15.37
N VAL A 131 -13.98 -16.08 -15.03
CA VAL A 131 -13.52 -16.12 -13.63
C VAL A 131 -13.08 -14.72 -13.24
N ASN A 132 -13.81 -14.08 -12.32
CA ASN A 132 -13.53 -12.74 -11.84
C ASN A 132 -12.84 -12.79 -10.47
N VAL A 133 -11.59 -12.38 -10.42
CA VAL A 133 -10.78 -12.30 -9.20
C VAL A 133 -10.59 -10.84 -8.83
N LEU A 134 -10.98 -10.50 -7.61
CA LEU A 134 -10.95 -9.12 -7.10
C LEU A 134 -9.91 -8.95 -5.98
N PRO A 135 -8.72 -8.41 -6.26
CA PRO A 135 -7.87 -7.87 -5.20
C PRO A 135 -8.52 -6.62 -4.60
N ASN A 136 -8.61 -6.58 -3.27
CA ASN A 136 -9.32 -5.54 -2.53
C ASN A 136 -8.52 -5.12 -1.30
N GLY A 137 -8.60 -3.85 -0.92
CA GLY A 137 -7.97 -3.29 0.26
C GLY A 137 -6.98 -2.19 -0.07
N HIS A 138 -5.85 -2.15 0.65
CA HIS A 138 -4.82 -1.13 0.46
C HIS A 138 -3.56 -1.65 -0.23
N GLU A 139 -3.32 -2.96 -0.18
CA GLU A 139 -2.05 -3.53 -0.58
C GLU A 139 -2.02 -3.90 -2.07
N PRO A 140 -1.41 -3.08 -2.94
CA PRO A 140 -1.43 -3.32 -4.38
C PRO A 140 -0.46 -4.41 -4.84
N PHE A 141 0.54 -4.80 -4.02
CA PHE A 141 1.50 -5.85 -4.39
C PHE A 141 0.80 -7.17 -4.69
N LEU A 142 -0.22 -7.53 -3.90
CA LEU A 142 -1.06 -8.68 -4.16
C LEU A 142 -1.77 -8.55 -5.50
N GLY A 143 -2.41 -7.41 -5.77
CA GLY A 143 -3.13 -7.15 -7.01
C GLY A 143 -2.23 -7.23 -8.25
N PHE A 144 -1.06 -6.59 -8.22
CA PHE A 144 -0.08 -6.67 -9.31
C PHE A 144 0.42 -8.09 -9.54
N THR A 145 0.67 -8.85 -8.47
CA THR A 145 1.08 -10.25 -8.55
C THR A 145 -0.02 -11.11 -9.18
N MET A 146 -1.27 -10.90 -8.79
CA MET A 146 -2.43 -11.60 -9.37
C MET A 146 -2.55 -11.33 -10.87
N VAL A 147 -2.37 -10.08 -11.32
CA VAL A 147 -2.38 -9.74 -12.74
C VAL A 147 -1.25 -10.44 -13.50
N GLN A 148 -0.04 -10.46 -12.94
CA GLN A 148 1.11 -11.14 -13.55
C GLN A 148 0.86 -12.65 -13.69
N LEU A 149 0.31 -13.28 -12.67
CA LEU A 149 -0.06 -14.71 -12.70
C LEU A 149 -1.19 -14.96 -13.71
N ALA A 150 -2.26 -14.15 -13.65
CA ALA A 150 -3.41 -14.30 -14.53
C ALA A 150 -3.07 -14.14 -16.04
N ARG A 151 -2.03 -13.36 -16.37
CA ARG A 151 -1.52 -13.24 -17.76
C ARG A 151 -0.78 -14.48 -18.25
N GLN A 152 -0.41 -15.42 -17.38
CA GLN A 152 0.26 -16.65 -17.79
C GLN A 152 -0.75 -17.60 -18.46
N PRO A 153 -0.38 -18.24 -19.60
CA PRO A 153 -1.27 -19.15 -20.32
C PRO A 153 -1.84 -20.31 -19.48
N GLU A 154 -1.11 -20.73 -18.46
CA GLU A 154 -1.56 -21.79 -17.57
C GLU A 154 -2.85 -21.41 -16.84
N TRP A 155 -2.90 -20.21 -16.25
CA TRP A 155 -4.06 -19.75 -15.49
C TRP A 155 -5.26 -19.48 -16.40
N GLN A 156 -5.03 -18.95 -17.59
CA GLN A 156 -6.10 -18.79 -18.59
C GLN A 156 -6.66 -20.14 -19.02
N ARG A 157 -5.81 -21.16 -19.24
CA ARG A 157 -6.27 -22.51 -19.57
C ARG A 157 -7.09 -23.12 -18.43
N LYS A 158 -6.65 -23.00 -17.18
CA LYS A 158 -7.42 -23.50 -16.02
C LYS A 158 -8.83 -22.92 -16.00
N ALA A 159 -8.99 -21.64 -16.27
CA ALA A 159 -10.30 -21.00 -16.35
C ALA A 159 -11.14 -21.55 -17.50
N THR A 160 -10.56 -21.72 -18.69
CA THR A 160 -11.28 -22.27 -19.86
C THR A 160 -11.62 -23.75 -19.70
N ASP A 161 -10.74 -24.52 -19.09
CA ASP A 161 -11.00 -25.94 -18.79
C ASP A 161 -12.13 -26.11 -17.76
N ALA A 162 -12.32 -25.12 -16.89
CA ALA A 162 -13.45 -25.05 -15.96
C ALA A 162 -14.75 -24.52 -16.59
N GLY A 163 -14.74 -24.16 -17.88
CA GLY A 163 -15.92 -23.74 -18.64
C GLY A 163 -16.08 -22.22 -18.77
N ALA A 164 -15.19 -21.42 -18.22
CA ALA A 164 -15.22 -19.95 -18.36
C ALA A 164 -14.58 -19.49 -19.68
N LYS A 165 -14.85 -18.25 -20.09
CA LYS A 165 -14.20 -17.63 -21.26
C LYS A 165 -12.74 -17.24 -21.00
N GLY A 166 -12.30 -17.22 -19.74
CA GLY A 166 -10.97 -16.86 -19.28
C GLY A 166 -11.00 -16.33 -17.86
N LEU A 167 -9.84 -15.86 -17.39
CA LEU A 167 -9.66 -15.29 -16.05
C LEU A 167 -9.41 -13.79 -16.17
N ARG A 168 -10.11 -13.00 -15.35
CA ARG A 168 -9.96 -11.55 -15.25
C ARG A 168 -9.61 -11.11 -13.83
N ILE A 169 -8.75 -10.13 -13.74
CA ILE A 169 -8.51 -9.38 -12.50
C ILE A 169 -9.30 -8.08 -12.60
N ILE A 170 -10.18 -7.89 -11.66
CA ILE A 170 -11.02 -6.71 -11.53
C ILE A 170 -10.57 -5.96 -10.28
N ALA A 171 -10.01 -4.79 -10.46
CA ALA A 171 -9.50 -3.98 -9.36
C ALA A 171 -10.64 -3.40 -8.52
N ASN A 172 -10.39 -3.22 -7.24
CA ASN A 172 -11.36 -2.59 -6.34
C ASN A 172 -10.64 -1.74 -5.30
N ILE A 173 -11.28 -0.67 -4.82
CA ILE A 173 -10.84 0.25 -3.78
C ILE A 173 -9.38 0.76 -3.98
N GLU A 174 -8.61 1.03 -2.90
CA GLU A 174 -7.26 1.60 -3.01
C GLU A 174 -6.28 0.68 -3.71
N THR A 175 -6.30 -0.63 -3.45
CA THR A 175 -5.53 -1.61 -4.22
C THR A 175 -5.73 -1.41 -5.72
N GLY A 176 -6.99 -1.26 -6.13
CA GLY A 176 -7.35 -1.01 -7.51
C GLY A 176 -6.89 0.35 -8.02
N GLN A 177 -7.03 1.40 -7.20
CA GLN A 177 -6.59 2.75 -7.55
C GLN A 177 -5.09 2.80 -7.80
N GLU A 178 -4.27 2.16 -6.97
CA GLU A 178 -2.84 2.07 -7.17
C GLU A 178 -2.47 1.30 -8.46
N MET A 179 -3.19 0.23 -8.74
CA MET A 179 -2.97 -0.57 -9.95
C MET A 179 -3.30 0.21 -11.22
N ILE A 180 -4.48 0.88 -11.30
CA ILE A 180 -4.91 1.63 -12.47
C ILE A 180 -4.09 2.89 -12.74
N GLN A 181 -3.40 3.40 -11.74
CA GLN A 181 -2.47 4.52 -11.90
C GLN A 181 -1.18 4.12 -12.63
N ARG A 182 -0.78 2.86 -12.54
CA ARG A 182 0.51 2.37 -13.04
C ARG A 182 0.40 1.48 -14.25
N TRP A 183 -0.66 0.69 -14.37
CA TRP A 183 -0.85 -0.28 -15.45
C TRP A 183 -2.09 -0.01 -16.27
N GLU A 184 -1.95 -0.15 -17.59
CA GLU A 184 -3.09 -0.08 -18.51
C GLU A 184 -3.93 -1.35 -18.39
N MET A 185 -5.25 -1.17 -18.51
CA MET A 185 -6.19 -2.27 -18.60
C MET A 185 -6.09 -2.97 -19.93
N ASP A 186 -6.13 -4.31 -19.90
CA ASP A 186 -6.12 -5.19 -21.04
C ASP A 186 -7.27 -6.22 -20.97
N GLY A 187 -7.10 -7.39 -21.58
CA GLY A 187 -8.08 -8.48 -21.51
C GLY A 187 -8.07 -9.22 -20.17
N THR A 188 -6.96 -9.16 -19.42
CA THR A 188 -6.77 -9.85 -18.14
C THR A 188 -6.92 -8.89 -16.96
N PHE A 189 -6.19 -7.79 -16.93
CA PHE A 189 -6.46 -6.67 -16.03
C PHE A 189 -7.57 -5.83 -16.66
N TYR A 190 -8.81 -6.13 -16.31
CA TYR A 190 -9.93 -5.76 -17.17
C TYR A 190 -10.67 -4.51 -16.73
N GLY A 191 -10.87 -4.30 -15.44
CA GLY A 191 -11.71 -3.23 -14.96
C GLY A 191 -11.48 -2.84 -13.51
N PHE A 192 -12.24 -1.84 -13.09
CA PHE A 192 -12.26 -1.31 -11.73
C PHE A 192 -13.73 -1.14 -11.29
N THR A 193 -14.12 -1.78 -10.19
CA THR A 193 -15.52 -1.73 -9.73
C THR A 193 -15.88 -0.44 -9.01
N GLY A 194 -14.90 0.21 -8.38
CA GLY A 194 -15.14 1.46 -7.66
C GLY A 194 -14.59 1.46 -6.24
N ASN A 195 -15.21 2.28 -5.40
CA ASN A 195 -14.77 2.51 -4.04
C ASN A 195 -15.46 1.56 -3.03
N TRP A 196 -15.18 1.77 -1.75
CA TRP A 196 -15.67 0.97 -0.63
C TRP A 196 -17.19 0.77 -0.60
N ILE A 197 -17.98 1.79 -0.98
CA ILE A 197 -19.45 1.72 -0.99
C ILE A 197 -19.96 0.69 -2.00
N MET A 198 -19.21 0.42 -3.06
CA MET A 198 -19.60 -0.51 -4.11
C MET A 198 -19.39 -1.99 -3.74
N GLN A 199 -18.65 -2.31 -2.68
CA GLN A 199 -18.29 -3.69 -2.35
C GLN A 199 -19.49 -4.60 -2.13
N GLU A 200 -20.51 -4.12 -1.43
CA GLU A 200 -21.75 -4.90 -1.20
C GLU A 200 -22.44 -5.25 -2.52
N ALA A 201 -22.59 -4.26 -3.42
CA ALA A 201 -23.21 -4.48 -4.72
C ALA A 201 -22.35 -5.41 -5.60
N VAL A 202 -21.02 -5.29 -5.54
CA VAL A 202 -20.08 -6.15 -6.24
C VAL A 202 -20.25 -7.60 -5.81
N LEU A 203 -20.26 -7.87 -4.49
CA LEU A 203 -20.42 -9.22 -3.96
C LEU A 203 -21.85 -9.76 -4.18
N ALA A 204 -22.87 -8.91 -4.00
CA ALA A 204 -24.27 -9.28 -4.24
C ALA A 204 -24.58 -9.58 -5.71
N SER A 205 -23.73 -9.15 -6.65
CA SER A 205 -23.88 -9.47 -8.09
C SER A 205 -23.80 -10.97 -8.40
N GLY A 206 -23.15 -11.75 -7.52
CA GLY A 206 -22.87 -13.16 -7.77
C GLY A 206 -21.84 -13.44 -8.87
N CYS A 207 -21.14 -12.40 -9.37
CA CYS A 207 -20.16 -12.52 -10.46
C CYS A 207 -18.71 -12.56 -9.97
N VAL A 208 -18.48 -12.61 -8.66
CA VAL A 208 -17.14 -12.66 -8.07
C VAL A 208 -16.81 -14.08 -7.64
N ASP A 209 -15.78 -14.67 -8.22
CA ASP A 209 -15.33 -16.02 -7.90
C ASP A 209 -14.31 -16.04 -6.76
N LEU A 210 -13.47 -15.02 -6.67
CA LEU A 210 -12.49 -14.85 -5.60
C LEU A 210 -12.38 -13.38 -5.19
N PHE A 211 -12.70 -13.10 -3.94
CA PHE A 211 -12.51 -11.80 -3.32
C PHE A 211 -11.30 -11.89 -2.38
N ALA A 212 -10.16 -11.38 -2.83
CA ALA A 212 -8.91 -11.40 -2.07
C ALA A 212 -8.72 -10.07 -1.36
N CYS A 213 -9.14 -10.01 -0.11
CA CYS A 213 -9.08 -8.79 0.69
C CYS A 213 -7.94 -8.81 1.71
N ASP A 214 -7.38 -7.63 1.97
CA ASP A 214 -6.50 -7.39 3.10
C ASP A 214 -7.32 -6.99 4.35
N MET A 215 -6.62 -6.59 5.41
CA MET A 215 -7.25 -6.20 6.69
C MET A 215 -7.95 -4.83 6.65
N ASN A 216 -7.69 -4.02 5.63
CA ASN A 216 -8.15 -2.64 5.53
C ASN A 216 -9.12 -2.45 4.37
N CYS A 217 -10.03 -1.49 4.52
CA CYS A 217 -11.00 -1.10 3.50
C CYS A 217 -11.79 -2.27 2.90
N SER A 218 -11.89 -3.36 3.63
CA SER A 218 -12.81 -4.44 3.36
C SER A 218 -14.02 -4.28 4.27
N MET A 219 -15.20 -4.38 3.68
CA MET A 219 -16.42 -4.37 4.48
C MET A 219 -16.45 -5.57 5.42
N PRO A 220 -17.07 -5.47 6.60
CA PRO A 220 -17.35 -6.65 7.42
C PRO A 220 -18.21 -7.62 6.62
N ILE A 221 -17.66 -8.77 6.31
CA ILE A 221 -18.39 -9.87 5.68
C ILE A 221 -18.72 -10.85 6.79
N ASP A 222 -20.02 -11.02 7.05
CA ASP A 222 -20.48 -12.08 7.94
C ASP A 222 -20.39 -13.40 7.19
N PRO A 223 -19.66 -14.41 7.70
CA PRO A 223 -19.44 -15.70 7.02
C PRO A 223 -20.72 -16.55 6.95
#